data_3cc4fc3e7000cc9f0d59b3493d3fbb1b
#
_entry.id   3cc4fc3e7000cc9f0d59b3493d3fbb1b
#
_cell.length_a   1.000
_cell.length_b   1.000
_cell.length_c   1.000
_cell.angle_alpha   90.00
_cell.angle_beta   90.00
_cell.angle_gamma   90.00
#
_symmetry.space_group_name_H-M   'P 1'
#
loop_
_entity.id
_entity.type
_entity.pdbx_description
1 polymer ?
#
loop_
_entity_poly.entity_id
_entity_poly.type
_entity_poly.pdbx_seq_one_letter_code
_entity_poly.pdbx_strand_id
1 'polypeptide(L)'
;MPYWDTDPTEDLYMEVTTRRNIGDTILAPMAKNDGGAAFNLAQMVKVGDTIIHYNSRARAIELVSQVSEDPEPVDFDWMSPNAGREAGRHSGVGIALGANTAVTPPISLDAIKLQQESIFAIKRQLGVIAGKGQPLYLPWIDYSGTLRTALPYLAKFPRAALDLFPALKMAVEGLG
;
A
#
# COMPACT_ATOMS: atom_id res chain seq x y z
N MET A 1 6.55 -17.76 6.26
CA MET A 1 6.75 -17.23 4.92
C MET A 1 5.58 -16.29 4.61
N PRO A 2 5.83 -15.07 4.16
CA PRO A 2 4.74 -14.18 3.78
C PRO A 2 3.82 -14.79 2.74
N TYR A 3 2.52 -14.46 2.76
CA TYR A 3 1.55 -15.08 1.84
C TYR A 3 1.84 -14.73 0.36
N TRP A 4 2.43 -13.58 0.10
CA TRP A 4 2.77 -13.15 -1.26
C TRP A 4 4.01 -13.84 -1.85
N ASP A 5 4.81 -14.54 -1.05
CA ASP A 5 5.93 -15.33 -1.56
C ASP A 5 5.48 -16.63 -2.21
N THR A 6 4.25 -17.05 -1.93
CA THR A 6 3.67 -18.28 -2.48
C THR A 6 2.87 -18.06 -3.76
N ASP A 7 2.55 -16.80 -4.07
CA ASP A 7 1.73 -16.43 -5.21
C ASP A 7 2.33 -15.21 -5.93
N PRO A 8 2.94 -15.40 -7.12
CA PRO A 8 3.55 -14.32 -7.88
C PRO A 8 2.53 -13.29 -8.40
N THR A 9 1.23 -13.58 -8.33
CA THR A 9 0.19 -12.62 -8.70
C THR A 9 -0.10 -11.60 -7.60
N GLU A 10 0.44 -11.79 -6.40
CA GLU A 10 0.36 -10.84 -5.30
C GLU A 10 1.37 -9.69 -5.47
N ASP A 11 1.16 -8.89 -6.52
CA ASP A 11 2.00 -7.79 -7.02
C ASP A 11 1.44 -6.40 -6.68
N LEU A 12 0.44 -6.33 -5.80
CA LEU A 12 -0.24 -5.08 -5.46
C LEU A 12 0.22 -4.54 -4.11
N TYR A 13 0.46 -3.23 -4.09
CA TYR A 13 0.79 -2.47 -2.88
C TYR A 13 -0.17 -1.28 -2.73
N MET A 14 -0.34 -0.79 -1.52
CA MET A 14 -1.08 0.44 -1.27
C MET A 14 -0.22 1.43 -0.51
N GLU A 15 -0.08 2.62 -1.07
CA GLU A 15 0.47 3.79 -0.42
C GLU A 15 -0.64 4.55 0.31
N VAL A 16 -0.43 4.86 1.59
CA VAL A 16 -1.27 5.79 2.34
C VAL A 16 -0.56 7.13 2.37
N THR A 17 -1.06 8.11 1.65
CA THR A 17 -0.33 9.36 1.40
C THR A 17 -1.16 10.61 1.67
N THR A 18 -0.47 11.69 2.02
CA THR A 18 -1.00 13.05 2.06
C THR A 18 -0.38 13.93 0.98
N ARG A 19 0.45 13.37 0.09
CA ARG A 19 1.11 14.11 -0.99
C ARG A 19 0.08 14.75 -1.91
N ARG A 20 0.43 15.89 -2.48
CA ARG A 20 -0.41 16.56 -3.49
C ARG A 20 -0.24 15.93 -4.87
N ASN A 21 0.98 15.52 -5.18
CA ASN A 21 1.34 14.93 -6.47
C ASN A 21 1.31 13.40 -6.33
N ILE A 22 0.13 12.83 -6.23
CA ILE A 22 -0.08 11.40 -6.24
C ILE A 22 0.29 10.88 -7.63
N GLY A 23 1.07 9.80 -7.70
CA GLY A 23 1.58 9.26 -8.95
C GLY A 23 3.02 9.66 -9.31
N ASP A 24 3.61 10.61 -8.56
CA ASP A 24 5.05 10.90 -8.64
C ASP A 24 5.86 9.83 -7.88
N THR A 25 7.17 9.83 -8.10
CA THR A 25 8.12 8.95 -7.39
C THR A 25 7.85 8.89 -5.89
N ILE A 26 7.75 7.69 -5.36
CA ILE A 26 7.61 7.45 -3.93
C ILE A 26 9.00 7.46 -3.29
N LEU A 27 9.16 8.25 -2.24
CA LEU A 27 10.36 8.28 -1.41
C LEU A 27 10.02 7.64 -0.07
N ALA A 28 10.43 6.38 0.13
CA ALA A 28 10.14 5.61 1.33
C ALA A 28 11.38 5.55 2.22
N PRO A 29 11.33 6.09 3.45
CA PRO A 29 12.47 5.98 4.37
C PRO A 29 12.71 4.51 4.72
N MET A 30 13.97 4.11 4.85
CA MET A 30 14.34 2.82 5.42
C MET A 30 13.98 2.82 6.90
N ALA A 31 13.56 1.65 7.40
CA ALA A 31 13.29 1.48 8.82
C ALA A 31 14.51 1.91 9.63
N LYS A 32 14.30 2.77 10.61
CA LYS A 32 15.25 2.96 11.68
C LYS A 32 15.34 1.69 12.54
N ASN A 33 16.33 1.64 13.39
CA ASN A 33 16.74 0.54 14.27
C ASN A 33 15.65 -0.14 15.13
N ASP A 34 14.41 0.27 15.04
CA ASP A 34 13.24 -0.27 15.75
C ASP A 34 12.51 -1.40 15.00
N GLY A 35 13.05 -1.81 13.83
CA GLY A 35 12.53 -2.97 13.11
C GLY A 35 11.14 -2.80 12.49
N GLY A 36 10.72 -1.59 12.23
CA GLY A 36 9.44 -1.28 11.57
C GLY A 36 9.36 -1.93 10.19
N ALA A 37 8.88 -3.16 10.13
CA ALA A 37 8.89 -4.01 8.95
C ALA A 37 8.07 -3.42 7.78
N ALA A 38 7.15 -2.49 8.07
CA ALA A 38 6.37 -1.79 7.04
C ALA A 38 7.22 -0.97 6.06
N PHE A 39 8.37 -0.47 6.50
CA PHE A 39 9.29 0.26 5.63
C PHE A 39 10.09 -0.68 4.71
N ASN A 40 10.29 -1.93 5.10
CA ASN A 40 11.02 -2.89 4.29
C ASN A 40 10.25 -3.32 3.03
N LEU A 41 8.92 -3.14 2.99
CA LEU A 41 8.12 -3.47 1.81
C LEU A 41 8.55 -2.66 0.58
N ALA A 42 9.03 -1.43 0.75
CA ALA A 42 9.50 -0.62 -0.36
C ALA A 42 10.67 -1.25 -1.13
N GLN A 43 11.49 -2.04 -0.45
CA GLN A 43 12.62 -2.77 -1.06
C GLN A 43 12.16 -4.03 -1.83
N MET A 44 10.95 -4.49 -1.59
CA MET A 44 10.40 -5.70 -2.21
C MET A 44 9.62 -5.41 -3.48
N VAL A 45 9.30 -4.15 -3.72
CA VAL A 45 8.61 -3.68 -4.94
C VAL A 45 9.50 -3.93 -6.16
N LYS A 46 8.90 -4.32 -7.26
CA LYS A 46 9.59 -4.63 -8.53
C LYS A 46 8.96 -3.88 -9.69
N VAL A 47 9.69 -3.76 -10.78
CA VAL A 47 9.15 -3.28 -12.05
C VAL A 47 7.90 -4.09 -12.43
N GLY A 48 6.85 -3.39 -12.80
CA GLY A 48 5.57 -3.98 -13.18
C GLY A 48 4.58 -4.14 -12.02
N ASP A 49 5.04 -4.05 -10.76
CA ASP A 49 4.13 -4.04 -9.62
C ASP A 49 3.20 -2.82 -9.67
N THR A 50 2.03 -2.95 -9.08
CA THR A 50 1.02 -1.88 -9.02
C THR A 50 0.97 -1.24 -7.65
N ILE A 51 0.99 0.08 -7.63
CA ILE A 51 0.78 0.89 -6.42
C ILE A 51 -0.62 1.51 -6.46
N ILE A 52 -1.41 1.20 -5.46
CA ILE A 52 -2.72 1.79 -5.22
C ILE A 52 -2.52 2.98 -4.28
N HIS A 53 -3.00 4.16 -4.66
CA HIS A 53 -2.81 5.38 -3.88
C HIS A 53 -4.08 5.73 -3.11
N TYR A 54 -4.00 5.60 -1.77
CA TYR A 54 -5.01 6.09 -0.86
C TYR A 54 -4.63 7.50 -0.37
N ASN A 55 -5.43 8.48 -0.76
CA ASN A 55 -5.25 9.86 -0.33
C ASN A 55 -5.93 10.06 1.03
N SER A 56 -5.13 10.29 2.08
CA SER A 56 -5.65 10.48 3.44
C SER A 56 -6.45 11.77 3.62
N ARG A 57 -6.22 12.80 2.80
CA ARG A 57 -6.99 14.05 2.84
C ARG A 57 -8.36 13.89 2.22
N ALA A 58 -8.42 13.24 1.05
CA ALA A 58 -9.67 12.90 0.40
C ALA A 58 -10.38 11.72 1.06
N ARG A 59 -9.65 10.94 1.88
CA ARG A 59 -10.10 9.68 2.48
C ARG A 59 -10.63 8.71 1.42
N ALA A 60 -9.88 8.56 0.34
CA ALA A 60 -10.29 7.75 -0.81
C ALA A 60 -9.08 7.19 -1.57
N ILE A 61 -9.31 6.06 -2.26
CA ILE A 61 -8.45 5.56 -3.31
C ILE A 61 -8.79 6.29 -4.59
N GLU A 62 -7.82 7.00 -5.18
CA GLU A 62 -8.06 7.90 -6.32
C GLU A 62 -7.28 7.50 -7.57
N LEU A 63 -6.15 6.81 -7.40
CA LEU A 63 -5.23 6.53 -8.50
C LEU A 63 -4.57 5.17 -8.30
N VAL A 64 -4.19 4.54 -9.40
CA VAL A 64 -3.25 3.41 -9.44
C VAL A 64 -2.10 3.75 -10.37
N SER A 65 -0.89 3.29 -10.04
CA SER A 65 0.30 3.50 -10.87
C SER A 65 1.08 2.20 -11.02
N GLN A 66 1.79 2.06 -12.12
CA GLN A 66 2.71 0.94 -12.32
C GLN A 66 4.14 1.36 -11.99
N VAL A 67 4.88 0.50 -11.33
CA VAL A 67 6.30 0.70 -11.06
C VAL A 67 7.07 0.56 -12.36
N SER A 68 7.83 1.60 -12.73
CA SER A 68 8.52 1.69 -14.02
C SER A 68 9.98 1.26 -13.97
N GLU A 69 10.61 1.32 -12.80
CA GLU A 69 12.02 0.99 -12.60
C GLU A 69 12.19 0.26 -11.27
N ASP A 70 13.26 -0.53 -11.14
CA ASP A 70 13.58 -1.16 -9.87
C ASP A 70 13.85 -0.09 -8.79
N PRO A 71 13.41 -0.31 -7.55
CA PRO A 71 13.64 0.63 -6.46
C PRO A 71 15.13 0.90 -6.26
N GLU A 72 15.48 2.18 -6.14
CA GLU A 72 16.86 2.63 -5.94
C GLU A 72 17.08 3.21 -4.55
N PRO A 73 18.24 2.97 -3.93
CA PRO A 73 18.66 3.66 -2.71
C PRO A 73 18.70 5.19 -2.96
N VAL A 74 18.13 5.96 -2.05
CA VAL A 74 18.12 7.43 -2.15
C VAL A 74 18.19 8.07 -0.77
N ASP A 75 18.90 9.21 -0.70
CA ASP A 75 18.88 10.07 0.47
C ASP A 75 17.97 11.27 0.20
N PHE A 76 17.05 11.56 1.11
CA PHE A 76 16.08 12.64 0.94
C PHE A 76 15.67 13.24 2.28
N ASP A 77 15.12 14.44 2.22
CA ASP A 77 14.50 15.09 3.37
C ASP A 77 13.04 14.65 3.49
N TRP A 78 12.77 13.83 4.51
CA TRP A 78 11.43 13.34 4.75
C TRP A 78 10.66 14.27 5.68
N MET A 79 9.52 14.70 5.18
CA MET A 79 8.55 15.50 5.92
C MET A 79 7.35 14.61 6.25
N SER A 80 7.43 13.88 7.36
CA SER A 80 6.27 13.14 7.85
C SER A 80 5.16 14.09 8.27
N PRO A 81 3.91 13.87 7.86
CA PRO A 81 2.79 14.65 8.37
C PRO A 81 2.57 14.48 9.89
N ASN A 82 3.13 13.43 10.48
CA ASN A 82 3.11 13.15 11.92
C ASN A 82 4.47 13.46 12.58
N ALA A 83 5.20 14.38 12.05
CA ALA A 83 6.64 14.56 12.05
C ALA A 83 7.32 15.01 13.33
N GLY A 84 6.87 14.65 14.50
CA GLY A 84 7.60 15.07 15.71
C GLY A 84 9.08 14.70 15.70
N ARG A 85 9.45 13.45 15.56
CA ARG A 85 10.84 12.97 15.69
C ARG A 85 11.46 12.41 14.40
N GLU A 86 10.72 12.27 13.34
CA GLU A 86 11.13 11.55 12.14
C GLU A 86 11.39 12.45 10.93
N ALA A 87 11.16 13.75 11.07
CA ALA A 87 11.50 14.72 10.03
C ALA A 87 13.01 14.90 9.92
N GLY A 88 13.51 15.09 8.71
CA GLY A 88 14.91 15.35 8.42
C GLY A 88 15.48 14.46 7.33
N ARG A 89 16.82 14.42 7.23
CA ARG A 89 17.54 13.62 6.23
C ARG A 89 17.44 12.14 6.54
N HIS A 90 16.93 11.37 5.60
CA HIS A 90 16.78 9.92 5.68
C HIS A 90 17.39 9.24 4.48
N SER A 91 18.04 8.11 4.73
CA SER A 91 18.31 7.11 3.70
C SER A 91 17.05 6.29 3.47
N GLY A 92 16.74 5.99 2.23
CA GLY A 92 15.55 5.25 1.89
C GLY A 92 15.59 4.67 0.50
N VAL A 93 14.43 4.44 -0.05
CA VAL A 93 14.21 3.84 -1.36
C VAL A 93 13.32 4.76 -2.19
N GLY A 94 13.76 5.08 -3.40
CA GLY A 94 12.94 5.73 -4.42
C GLY A 94 12.26 4.68 -5.30
N ILE A 95 10.95 4.79 -5.47
CA ILE A 95 10.16 3.95 -6.36
C ILE A 95 9.64 4.82 -7.49
N ALA A 96 10.19 4.62 -8.68
CA ALA A 96 9.76 5.35 -9.87
C ALA A 96 8.43 4.79 -10.37
N LEU A 97 7.49 5.69 -10.62
CA LEU A 97 6.16 5.37 -11.13
C LEU A 97 6.04 5.80 -12.59
N GLY A 98 5.52 4.91 -13.42
CA GLY A 98 5.27 5.15 -14.84
C GLY A 98 3.80 5.41 -15.14
N ALA A 99 3.18 4.52 -15.93
CA ALA A 99 1.77 4.61 -16.27
C ALA A 99 0.89 4.71 -15.02
N ASN A 100 -0.13 5.57 -15.07
CA ASN A 100 -1.13 5.68 -14.03
C ASN A 100 -2.55 5.76 -14.59
N THR A 101 -3.52 5.36 -13.80
CA THR A 101 -4.94 5.35 -14.15
C THR A 101 -5.77 5.82 -12.96
N ALA A 102 -6.66 6.77 -13.21
CA ALA A 102 -7.61 7.22 -12.19
C ALA A 102 -8.61 6.12 -11.85
N VAL A 103 -8.93 5.99 -10.58
CA VAL A 103 -10.02 5.14 -10.08
C VAL A 103 -11.32 5.96 -10.17
N THR A 104 -12.24 5.54 -11.03
CA THR A 104 -13.47 6.30 -11.30
C THR A 104 -14.71 5.43 -11.11
N PRO A 105 -15.61 5.78 -10.18
CA PRO A 105 -15.42 6.84 -9.18
C PRO A 105 -14.36 6.48 -8.12
N PRO A 106 -13.77 7.48 -7.43
CA PRO A 106 -12.88 7.23 -6.30
C PRO A 106 -13.57 6.38 -5.22
N ILE A 107 -12.82 5.52 -4.56
CA ILE A 107 -13.36 4.63 -3.53
C ILE A 107 -13.14 5.28 -2.16
N SER A 108 -14.21 5.79 -1.58
CA SER A 108 -14.16 6.43 -0.26
C SER A 108 -13.87 5.43 0.86
N LEU A 109 -13.33 5.92 1.97
CA LEU A 109 -13.16 5.10 3.18
C LEU A 109 -14.49 4.50 3.65
N ASP A 110 -15.61 5.22 3.49
CA ASP A 110 -16.92 4.70 3.87
C ASP A 110 -17.33 3.54 2.97
N ALA A 111 -17.06 3.61 1.65
CA ALA A 111 -17.26 2.48 0.74
C ALA A 111 -16.38 1.27 1.11
N ILE A 112 -15.13 1.51 1.54
CA ILE A 112 -14.24 0.44 2.02
C ILE A 112 -14.83 -0.20 3.29
N LYS A 113 -15.33 0.60 4.23
CA LYS A 113 -15.95 0.12 5.48
C LYS A 113 -17.20 -0.73 5.24
N LEU A 114 -17.96 -0.45 4.18
CA LEU A 114 -19.10 -1.30 3.80
C LEU A 114 -18.67 -2.73 3.44
N GLN A 115 -17.42 -2.93 3.05
CA GLN A 115 -16.85 -4.22 2.72
C GLN A 115 -16.05 -4.86 3.88
N GLN A 116 -16.13 -4.30 5.09
CA GLN A 116 -15.25 -4.71 6.19
C GLN A 116 -15.33 -6.20 6.53
N GLU A 117 -16.51 -6.81 6.51
CA GLU A 117 -16.68 -8.24 6.80
C GLU A 117 -15.96 -9.11 5.77
N SER A 118 -16.05 -8.75 4.49
CA SER A 118 -15.33 -9.43 3.41
C SER A 118 -13.83 -9.24 3.50
N ILE A 119 -13.37 -8.03 3.86
CA ILE A 119 -11.95 -7.72 4.09
C ILE A 119 -11.41 -8.54 5.27
N PHE A 120 -12.16 -8.65 6.36
CA PHE A 120 -11.77 -9.47 7.51
C PHE A 120 -11.76 -10.96 7.18
N ALA A 121 -12.67 -11.43 6.31
CA ALA A 121 -12.64 -12.80 5.82
C ALA A 121 -11.37 -13.08 4.99
N ILE A 122 -10.99 -12.18 4.08
CA ILE A 122 -9.74 -12.27 3.32
C ILE A 122 -8.54 -12.31 4.29
N LYS A 123 -8.49 -11.42 5.27
CA LYS A 123 -7.42 -11.39 6.28
C LYS A 123 -7.27 -12.73 7.00
N ARG A 124 -8.38 -13.35 7.40
CA ARG A 124 -8.36 -14.68 8.05
C ARG A 124 -7.79 -15.76 7.12
N GLN A 125 -8.20 -15.76 5.84
CA GLN A 125 -7.69 -16.71 4.84
C GLN A 125 -6.18 -16.55 4.63
N LEU A 126 -5.71 -15.33 4.45
CA LEU A 126 -4.29 -15.02 4.28
C LEU A 126 -3.48 -15.38 5.53
N GLY A 127 -4.05 -15.22 6.71
CA GLY A 127 -3.43 -15.63 7.97
C GLY A 127 -3.23 -17.15 8.07
N VAL A 128 -4.14 -17.94 7.50
CA VAL A 128 -3.96 -19.40 7.39
C VAL A 128 -2.83 -19.75 6.43
N ILE A 129 -2.76 -19.08 5.27
CA ILE A 129 -1.71 -19.32 4.25
C ILE A 129 -0.33 -18.92 4.80
N ALA A 130 -0.21 -17.74 5.41
CA ALA A 130 1.04 -17.25 5.94
C ALA A 130 1.56 -18.04 7.14
N GLY A 131 0.65 -18.61 7.92
CA GLY A 131 0.97 -19.34 9.15
C GLY A 131 0.90 -18.43 10.39
N LYS A 132 0.82 -19.09 11.55
CA LYS A 132 0.63 -18.42 12.84
C LYS A 132 1.75 -17.43 13.14
N GLY A 133 1.37 -16.21 13.46
CA GLY A 133 2.29 -15.15 13.90
C GLY A 133 3.01 -14.43 12.76
N GLN A 134 2.73 -14.77 11.50
CA GLN A 134 3.30 -14.06 10.37
C GLN A 134 2.54 -12.76 10.11
N PRO A 135 3.25 -11.63 9.94
CA PRO A 135 2.62 -10.36 9.61
C PRO A 135 2.08 -10.38 8.17
N LEU A 136 0.91 -9.80 7.96
CA LEU A 136 0.28 -9.72 6.64
C LEU A 136 0.50 -8.37 5.96
N TYR A 137 0.92 -7.35 6.69
CA TYR A 137 1.15 -5.97 6.22
C TYR A 137 0.00 -5.37 5.42
N LEU A 138 -1.24 -5.75 5.74
CA LEU A 138 -2.42 -5.26 5.05
C LEU A 138 -2.66 -3.77 5.31
N PRO A 139 -3.30 -3.04 4.36
CA PRO A 139 -3.58 -1.62 4.51
C PRO A 139 -4.71 -1.33 5.51
N TRP A 140 -5.33 -2.35 6.05
CA TRP A 140 -6.44 -2.24 7.00
C TRP A 140 -6.19 -3.03 8.27
N ILE A 141 -6.62 -2.45 9.38
CA ILE A 141 -6.60 -3.09 10.69
C ILE A 141 -8.02 -3.22 11.23
N ASP A 142 -8.23 -4.26 12.02
CA ASP A 142 -9.40 -4.42 12.86
C ASP A 142 -9.14 -3.73 14.20
N TYR A 143 -9.90 -2.69 14.49
CA TYR A 143 -9.87 -2.00 15.76
C TYR A 143 -11.23 -2.17 16.45
N SER A 144 -11.30 -3.14 17.37
CA SER A 144 -12.53 -3.46 18.11
C SER A 144 -13.74 -3.69 17.21
N GLY A 145 -13.59 -4.48 16.14
CA GLY A 145 -14.65 -4.78 15.19
C GLY A 145 -14.92 -3.71 14.13
N THR A 146 -14.11 -2.65 14.11
CA THR A 146 -14.23 -1.57 13.12
C THR A 146 -12.98 -1.51 12.25
N LEU A 147 -13.16 -1.49 10.94
CA LEU A 147 -12.08 -1.34 9.99
C LEU A 147 -11.50 0.07 10.06
N ARG A 148 -10.16 0.14 10.15
CA ARG A 148 -9.39 1.38 10.02
C ARG A 148 -8.28 1.18 8.99
N THR A 149 -7.86 2.26 8.33
CA THR A 149 -6.63 2.26 7.55
C THR A 149 -5.45 2.07 8.47
N ALA A 150 -4.54 1.16 8.08
CA ALA A 150 -3.24 1.07 8.72
C ALA A 150 -2.44 2.35 8.42
N LEU A 151 -1.48 2.66 9.28
CA LEU A 151 -0.63 3.86 9.11
C LEU A 151 0.74 3.57 8.45
N PRO A 152 1.06 2.36 7.97
CA PRO A 152 2.32 2.15 7.27
C PRO A 152 2.34 2.98 5.99
N TYR A 153 3.52 3.44 5.63
CA TYR A 153 3.73 4.21 4.41
C TYR A 153 3.37 3.40 3.16
N LEU A 154 3.74 2.12 3.15
CA LEU A 154 3.41 1.16 2.11
C LEU A 154 2.88 -0.12 2.78
N ALA A 155 1.80 -0.64 2.25
CA ALA A 155 1.16 -1.88 2.70
C ALA A 155 1.03 -2.85 1.53
N LYS A 156 0.87 -4.13 1.83
CA LYS A 156 0.57 -5.16 0.83
C LYS A 156 -0.93 -5.21 0.60
N PHE A 157 -1.38 -4.92 -0.61
CA PHE A 157 -2.80 -4.99 -0.96
C PHE A 157 -3.11 -6.39 -1.50
N PRO A 158 -3.98 -7.17 -0.84
CA PRO A 158 -4.25 -8.53 -1.29
C PRO A 158 -5.08 -8.52 -2.58
N ARG A 159 -4.66 -9.26 -3.58
CA ARG A 159 -5.34 -9.32 -4.88
C ARG A 159 -6.81 -9.72 -4.76
N ALA A 160 -7.13 -10.63 -3.83
CA ALA A 160 -8.51 -11.04 -3.56
C ALA A 160 -9.44 -9.86 -3.19
N ALA A 161 -8.91 -8.76 -2.65
CA ALA A 161 -9.71 -7.59 -2.32
C ALA A 161 -10.11 -6.76 -3.55
N LEU A 162 -9.49 -6.95 -4.72
CA LEU A 162 -9.91 -6.24 -5.95
C LEU A 162 -11.36 -6.55 -6.32
N ASP A 163 -11.82 -7.78 -6.10
CA ASP A 163 -13.18 -8.19 -6.45
C ASP A 163 -14.25 -7.48 -5.61
N LEU A 164 -13.87 -6.87 -4.49
CA LEU A 164 -14.77 -6.06 -3.66
C LEU A 164 -14.97 -4.64 -4.23
N PHE A 165 -14.08 -4.19 -5.12
CA PHE A 165 -14.04 -2.82 -5.63
C PHE A 165 -13.91 -2.80 -7.16
N PRO A 166 -15.02 -2.93 -7.90
CA PRO A 166 -14.99 -3.01 -9.36
C PRO A 166 -14.25 -1.86 -10.05
N ALA A 167 -14.40 -0.62 -9.56
CA ALA A 167 -13.71 0.54 -10.13
C ALA A 167 -12.19 0.44 -9.95
N LEU A 168 -11.72 -0.08 -8.83
CA LEU A 168 -10.29 -0.33 -8.59
C LEU A 168 -9.78 -1.45 -9.50
N LYS A 169 -10.52 -2.54 -9.59
CA LYS A 169 -10.16 -3.67 -10.45
C LYS A 169 -9.99 -3.23 -11.91
N MET A 170 -10.94 -2.45 -12.43
CA MET A 170 -10.85 -1.90 -13.79
C MET A 170 -9.63 -0.99 -13.97
N ALA A 171 -9.32 -0.14 -12.98
CA ALA A 171 -8.16 0.74 -13.05
C ALA A 171 -6.84 -0.05 -13.05
N VAL A 172 -6.72 -1.09 -12.23
CA VAL A 172 -5.54 -1.99 -12.20
C VAL A 172 -5.38 -2.73 -13.51
N GLU A 173 -6.46 -3.31 -14.04
CA GLU A 173 -6.44 -4.02 -15.33
C GLU A 173 -6.14 -3.08 -16.52
N GLY A 174 -6.45 -1.81 -16.39
CA GLY A 174 -6.16 -0.78 -17.41
C GLY A 174 -4.72 -0.31 -17.47
N LEU A 175 -3.87 -0.70 -16.50
CA LEU A 175 -2.43 -0.39 -16.52
C LEU A 175 -1.63 -1.35 -17.42
N GLY A 176 -2.18 -2.52 -17.72
CA GLY A 176 -1.54 -3.59 -18.46
C GLY A 176 -1.58 -3.45 -19.98
#